data_d9470f242f369b2f8705ec539e6f1bcb
#
_entry.id   d9470f242f369b2f8705ec539e6f1bcb
#
_cell.length_a   1.000
_cell.length_b   1.000
_cell.length_c   1.000
_cell.angle_alpha   90.00
_cell.angle_beta   90.00
_cell.angle_gamma   90.00
#
_symmetry.space_group_name_H-M   'P 1'
#
loop_
_entity.id
_entity.type
_entity.pdbx_description
1 polymer ?
#
loop_
_entity_poly.entity_id
_entity_poly.type
_entity_poly.pdbx_seq_one_letter_code
_entity_poly.pdbx_strand_id
1 'polypeptide(L)' 'MKRRDLVKHLLKQGCIFVREGARHSVFFNPLEKRSSTVPRHTEINDFLAKKICRDLGIAPPKTK' A
#
# COMPACT_ATOMS: atom_id res chain seq x y z
N MET A 1 -7.90 8.83 1.53
CA MET A 1 -6.91 8.85 2.63
C MET A 1 -5.59 9.38 2.11
N LYS A 2 -4.76 9.88 2.97
CA LYS A 2 -3.47 10.39 2.56
C LYS A 2 -2.50 9.25 2.25
N ARG A 3 -1.69 9.44 1.21
CA ARG A 3 -0.73 8.43 0.81
C ARG A 3 0.19 8.04 1.96
N ARG A 4 0.66 9.01 2.74
CA ARG A 4 1.57 8.71 3.85
C ARG A 4 0.91 7.82 4.90
N ASP A 5 -0.40 7.98 5.11
CA ASP A 5 -1.13 7.16 6.06
C ASP A 5 -1.27 5.73 5.54
N LEU A 6 -1.51 5.59 4.24
CA LEU A 6 -1.55 4.27 3.63
C LEU A 6 -0.21 3.58 3.73
N VAL A 7 0.87 4.29 3.41
CA VAL A 7 2.22 3.72 3.49
C VAL A 7 2.53 3.27 4.92
N LYS A 8 2.18 4.09 5.90
CA LYS A 8 2.35 3.72 7.31
C LYS A 8 1.61 2.43 7.63
N HIS A 9 0.39 2.31 7.13
CA HIS A 9 -0.41 1.10 7.35
C HIS A 9 0.27 -0.11 6.73
N LEU A 10 0.77 0.01 5.50
CA LEU A 10 1.44 -1.09 4.83
C LEU A 10 2.67 -1.55 5.62
N LEU A 11 3.48 -0.60 6.06
CA LEU A 11 4.68 -0.92 6.83
C LEU A 11 4.31 -1.59 8.16
N LYS A 12 3.27 -1.09 8.82
CA LYS A 12 2.81 -1.65 10.07
C LYS A 12 2.32 -3.09 9.90
N GLN A 13 1.77 -3.40 8.73
CA GLN A 13 1.27 -4.74 8.43
C GLN A 13 2.37 -5.68 7.96
N GLY A 14 3.61 -5.23 7.94
CA GLY A 14 4.72 -6.09 7.57
C GLY A 14 5.15 -6.02 6.12
N CYS A 15 4.57 -5.12 5.35
CA CYS A 15 5.00 -4.93 3.96
C CYS A 15 6.27 -4.10 3.93
N ILE A 16 7.07 -4.31 2.91
CA ILE A 16 8.33 -3.58 2.76
C ILE A 16 8.33 -2.80 1.45
N PHE A 17 9.05 -1.71 1.46
CA PHE A 17 9.28 -0.92 0.25
C PHE A 17 10.35 -1.61 -0.58
N VAL A 18 10.08 -1.85 -1.85
CA VAL A 18 11.00 -2.56 -2.72
C VAL A 18 11.79 -1.59 -3.59
N ARG A 19 11.08 -0.75 -4.32
CA ARG A 19 11.73 0.19 -5.20
C ARG A 19 10.76 1.28 -5.64
N GLU A 20 11.33 2.33 -6.19
CA GLU A 20 10.57 3.44 -6.73
C GLU A 20 10.49 3.30 -8.23
N GLY A 21 9.27 3.21 -8.77
CA GLY A 21 9.07 3.26 -10.20
C GLY A 21 8.87 4.71 -10.66
N ALA A 22 8.62 4.88 -11.94
CA ALA A 22 8.46 6.22 -12.53
C ALA A 22 7.32 7.00 -11.88
N ARG A 23 6.20 6.33 -11.59
CA ARG A 23 5.02 6.98 -11.02
C ARG A 23 4.42 6.22 -9.85
N HIS A 24 5.08 5.16 -9.43
CA HIS A 24 4.55 4.27 -8.40
C HIS A 24 5.67 3.79 -7.51
N SER A 25 5.33 3.57 -6.26
CA SER A 25 6.23 2.89 -5.32
C SER A 25 5.80 1.43 -5.26
N VAL A 26 6.75 0.51 -5.29
CA VAL A 26 6.45 -0.92 -5.24
C VAL A 26 6.64 -1.42 -3.82
N PHE A 27 5.62 -2.06 -3.29
CA PHE A 27 5.66 -2.67 -1.95
C PHE A 27 5.46 -4.17 -2.06
N PHE A 28 6.02 -4.90 -1.11
CA PHE A 28 5.98 -6.36 -1.09
C PHE A 28 5.63 -6.85 0.29
N ASN A 29 4.75 -7.85 0.35
CA ASN A 29 4.41 -8.51 1.60
C ASN A 29 5.12 -9.87 1.64
N PRO A 30 6.20 -10.01 2.42
CA PRO A 30 6.96 -11.26 2.42
C PRO A 30 6.19 -12.45 3.01
N LEU A 31 5.23 -12.20 3.88
CA LEU A 31 4.44 -13.30 4.45
C LEU A 31 3.53 -13.94 3.43
N GLU A 32 2.89 -13.11 2.61
CA GLU A 32 1.97 -13.60 1.58
C GLU A 32 2.63 -13.75 0.22
N LYS A 33 3.87 -13.26 0.09
CA LYS A 33 4.62 -13.25 -1.16
C LYS A 33 3.84 -12.56 -2.27
N ARG A 34 3.27 -11.42 -1.93
CA ARG A 34 2.48 -10.59 -2.85
C ARG A 34 3.04 -9.21 -2.92
N SER A 35 2.90 -8.58 -4.07
CA SER A 35 3.36 -7.21 -4.25
C SER A 35 2.26 -6.36 -4.84
N SER A 36 2.39 -5.05 -4.67
CA SER A 36 1.46 -4.10 -5.26
C SER A 36 2.17 -2.78 -5.45
N THR A 37 1.58 -1.92 -6.26
CA THR A 37 2.10 -0.59 -6.49
C THR A 37 1.22 0.43 -5.80
N VAL A 38 1.86 1.48 -5.29
CA VAL A 38 1.16 2.60 -4.65
C VAL A 38 1.44 3.85 -5.47
N PRO A 39 0.39 4.52 -5.99
CA PRO A 39 0.61 5.76 -6.76
C PRO A 39 1.26 6.83 -5.90
N ARG A 40 1.95 7.75 -6.53
CA ARG A 40 2.66 8.81 -5.83
C ARG A 40 1.81 10.05 -5.59
N HIS A 41 0.52 9.92 -5.70
CA HIS A 41 -0.41 11.01 -5.41
C HIS A 41 -0.50 11.22 -3.90
N THR A 42 -0.60 12.46 -3.49
CA THR A 42 -0.73 12.80 -2.07
C THR A 42 -2.00 12.19 -1.47
N GLU A 43 -3.05 12.15 -2.26
CA GLU A 43 -4.34 11.64 -1.82
C GLU A 43 -4.63 10.33 -2.55
N ILE A 44 -4.97 9.28 -1.81
CA ILE A 44 -5.31 7.99 -2.37
C ILE A 44 -6.79 7.74 -2.14
N ASN A 45 -7.51 7.42 -3.21
CA ASN A 45 -8.91 7.05 -3.13
C ASN A 45 -9.07 5.87 -2.19
N ASP A 46 -10.10 5.91 -1.32
CA ASP A 46 -10.33 4.84 -0.34
C ASP A 46 -10.52 3.49 -1.01
N PHE A 47 -11.21 3.47 -2.13
CA PHE A 47 -11.44 2.24 -2.88
C PHE A 47 -10.11 1.66 -3.36
N LEU A 48 -9.24 2.50 -3.88
CA LEU A 48 -7.92 2.08 -4.35
C LEU A 48 -7.06 1.61 -3.18
N ALA A 49 -7.14 2.30 -2.04
CA ALA A 49 -6.39 1.89 -0.85
C ALA A 49 -6.79 0.47 -0.43
N LYS A 50 -8.08 0.17 -0.45
CA LYS A 50 -8.56 -1.18 -0.13
C LYS A 50 -8.05 -2.21 -1.13
N LYS A 51 -8.04 -1.85 -2.42
CA LYS A 51 -7.56 -2.76 -3.45
C LYS A 51 -6.07 -3.06 -3.27
N ILE A 52 -5.28 -2.04 -2.95
CA ILE A 52 -3.85 -2.21 -2.71
C ILE A 52 -3.63 -3.19 -1.55
N CYS A 53 -4.36 -3.02 -0.46
CA CYS A 53 -4.23 -3.91 0.69
C CYS A 53 -4.65 -5.33 0.35
N ARG A 54 -5.70 -5.47 -0.45
CA ARG A 54 -6.14 -6.80 -0.90
C ARG A 54 -5.07 -7.45 -1.75
N ASP A 55 -4.46 -6.70 -2.66
CA ASP A 55 -3.40 -7.23 -3.52
C ASP A 55 -2.20 -7.70 -2.70
N LEU A 56 -1.95 -7.04 -1.58
CA LEU A 56 -0.84 -7.41 -0.68
C LEU A 56 -1.25 -8.49 0.33
N GLY A 57 -2.53 -8.84 0.38
CA GLY A 57 -2.99 -9.86 1.31
C GLY A 57 -3.04 -9.41 2.76
N ILE A 58 -3.28 -8.13 2.99
CA ILE A 58 -3.38 -7.57 4.33
C ILE A 58 -4.74 -6.94 4.56
N ALA A 59 -5.06 -6.68 5.82
CA ALA A 59 -6.31 -6.03 6.18
C ALA A 59 -6.36 -4.62 5.62
N PRO A 60 -7.55 -4.13 5.22
CA PRO A 60 -7.67 -2.75 4.73
C PRO A 60 -7.38 -1.76 5.85
N PRO A 61 -6.94 -0.54 5.49
CA PRO A 61 -6.69 0.46 6.52
C PRO A 61 -8.01 0.89 7.15
N LYS A 62 -7.92 1.29 8.40
CA LYS A 62 -9.08 1.84 9.08
C LYS A 62 -9.29 3.26 8.59
N THR A 63 -10.44 3.49 7.98
CA THR A 63 -10.82 4.83 7.57
C THR A 63 -11.97 5.28 8.40
N LYS A 64 -12.00 6.54 8.65
CA LYS A 64 -13.13 7.11 9.37
C LYS A 64 -14.19 7.55 8.42
#